data_2e703858a3d20cc06b9625089cc6c476
#
_entry.id   2e703858a3d20cc06b9625089cc6c476
#
_cell.length_a   1.000
_cell.length_b   1.000
_cell.length_c   1.000
_cell.angle_alpha   90.00
_cell.angle_beta   90.00
_cell.angle_gamma   90.00
#
_symmetry.space_group_name_H-M   'P 1'
#
loop_
_entity.id
_entity.type
_entity.pdbx_description
1 polymer ?
#
loop_
_entity_poly.entity_id
_entity_poly.type
_entity_poly.pdbx_seq_one_letter_code
_entity_poly.pdbx_strand_id
1 'polypeptide(L)'
;MKQIIIAITLVAMLLSAAGAQKPVASKTLALFQGQEPQTFQLFSAAAQTKEQEQAYVASSFTMTLDREALRTLTHAGAGLVRITLPSPFDVQLDLYRAQVFSEDARIRTSDGQMFIPNPNNRFYRGIIHDDPKSLAIVSVLGDHIQIIFSDQYGNTRIQQTEGDQYILFKDQDILIPKNLGCFADELKENQPVHKPAETGQRMMTGNCVEVYVECDFKSYQDNGSSVPNTEAWVAALWNEVSTLYENESIPVSVSSILVYTSTDPFAAYNTTSAVLSAFQSHIAGLSYDGRLAHLLSTRTLGGGIAYIDVLCSNTYQVAFSANLTTTIVQFPTYSWNVEVVTHEMGHNMGSPHTHACAWNGNNTQIDDCGNQWAANNGSTPEGAACYNPNAPIIPASGTIMSYCHLIGGVGINFNNGFGPQPGDRIRDRYNNASCNTGTCSPPACTSITLPAPNATN
;
A
#
# COMPACT_ATOMS: atom_id res chain seq x y z
N MET A 1 -13.25 -52.26 -4.39
CA MET A 1 -13.53 -51.03 -5.14
C MET A 1 -14.15 -49.90 -4.30
N LYS A 2 -15.02 -50.13 -3.32
CA LYS A 2 -15.61 -49.06 -2.49
C LYS A 2 -14.63 -48.38 -1.50
N GLN A 3 -13.58 -49.05 -1.03
CA GLN A 3 -12.60 -48.46 -0.10
C GLN A 3 -11.56 -47.55 -0.76
N ILE A 4 -11.28 -47.72 -2.06
CA ILE A 4 -10.33 -46.87 -2.79
C ILE A 4 -10.94 -45.50 -3.16
N ILE A 5 -12.26 -45.46 -3.38
CA ILE A 5 -12.96 -44.21 -3.72
C ILE A 5 -13.05 -43.27 -2.52
N ILE A 6 -13.19 -43.82 -1.30
CA ILE A 6 -13.24 -43.02 -0.06
C ILE A 6 -11.89 -42.38 0.25
N ALA A 7 -10.77 -43.06 -0.01
CA ALA A 7 -9.43 -42.53 0.19
C ALA A 7 -9.08 -41.36 -0.76
N ILE A 8 -9.51 -41.46 -2.02
CA ILE A 8 -9.27 -40.40 -3.02
C ILE A 8 -10.10 -39.13 -2.71
N THR A 9 -11.34 -39.32 -2.22
CA THR A 9 -12.20 -38.19 -1.85
C THR A 9 -11.70 -37.48 -0.57
N LEU A 10 -11.12 -38.20 0.38
CA LEU A 10 -10.54 -37.60 1.60
C LEU A 10 -9.24 -36.86 1.31
N VAL A 11 -8.40 -37.31 0.40
CA VAL A 11 -7.17 -36.61 -0.03
C VAL A 11 -7.52 -35.35 -0.83
N ALA A 12 -8.57 -35.35 -1.65
CA ALA A 12 -9.03 -34.16 -2.35
C ALA A 12 -9.66 -33.11 -1.41
N MET A 13 -10.31 -33.52 -0.31
CA MET A 13 -10.82 -32.58 0.71
C MET A 13 -9.73 -32.01 1.63
N LEU A 14 -8.60 -32.68 1.81
CA LEU A 14 -7.47 -32.15 2.58
C LEU A 14 -6.61 -31.16 1.78
N LEU A 15 -6.67 -31.17 0.45
CA LEU A 15 -6.00 -30.21 -0.42
C LEU A 15 -6.77 -28.89 -0.60
N SER A 16 -8.06 -28.84 -0.24
CA SER A 16 -8.88 -27.63 -0.35
C SER A 16 -8.83 -26.69 0.86
N ALA A 17 -8.08 -27.02 1.92
CA ALA A 17 -7.94 -26.22 3.13
C ALA A 17 -6.58 -25.50 3.25
N ALA A 18 -5.66 -25.67 2.29
CA ALA A 18 -4.50 -24.81 2.17
C ALA A 18 -4.98 -23.53 1.47
N GLY A 19 -5.20 -22.45 2.24
CA GLY A 19 -5.52 -21.14 1.69
C GLY A 19 -4.54 -20.82 0.55
N ALA A 20 -5.05 -20.36 -0.60
CA ALA A 20 -4.21 -20.06 -1.76
C ALA A 20 -3.12 -19.09 -1.32
N GLN A 21 -1.85 -19.44 -1.61
CA GLN A 21 -0.70 -18.62 -1.28
C GLN A 21 -0.81 -17.27 -2.00
N LYS A 22 -0.52 -16.18 -1.30
CA LYS A 22 -0.59 -14.83 -1.87
C LYS A 22 0.36 -14.66 -3.04
N PRO A 23 -0.01 -13.89 -4.07
CA PRO A 23 0.79 -13.69 -5.29
C PRO A 23 2.23 -13.24 -5.04
N VAL A 24 2.47 -12.28 -4.14
CA VAL A 24 3.84 -11.82 -3.81
C VAL A 24 4.68 -12.97 -3.25
N ALA A 25 4.13 -13.74 -2.31
CA ALA A 25 4.83 -14.87 -1.73
C ALA A 25 5.09 -15.99 -2.76
N SER A 26 4.07 -16.33 -3.56
CA SER A 26 4.20 -17.33 -4.63
C SER A 26 5.28 -16.95 -5.63
N LYS A 27 5.32 -15.67 -6.05
CA LYS A 27 6.31 -15.13 -6.96
C LYS A 27 7.72 -15.12 -6.35
N THR A 28 7.84 -14.71 -5.08
CA THR A 28 9.13 -14.73 -4.38
C THR A 28 9.70 -16.15 -4.35
N LEU A 29 8.93 -17.12 -3.88
CA LEU A 29 9.37 -18.50 -3.77
C LEU A 29 9.75 -19.10 -5.14
N ALA A 30 8.95 -18.83 -6.17
CA ALA A 30 9.24 -19.30 -7.52
C ALA A 30 10.54 -18.72 -8.08
N LEU A 31 10.81 -17.43 -7.84
CA LEU A 31 12.02 -16.74 -8.30
C LEU A 31 13.27 -17.18 -7.53
N PHE A 32 13.14 -17.49 -6.24
CA PHE A 32 14.26 -17.96 -5.41
C PHE A 32 14.55 -19.44 -5.60
N GLN A 33 13.65 -20.21 -6.20
CA GLN A 33 13.86 -21.64 -6.41
C GLN A 33 15.08 -21.92 -7.32
N GLY A 34 16.14 -22.47 -6.73
CA GLY A 34 17.39 -22.81 -7.45
C GLY A 34 18.26 -21.61 -7.83
N GLN A 35 17.99 -20.44 -7.29
CA GLN A 35 18.81 -19.23 -7.45
C GLN A 35 19.34 -18.77 -6.09
N GLU A 36 20.62 -18.39 -6.04
CA GLU A 36 21.19 -17.74 -4.87
C GLU A 36 21.04 -16.21 -5.00
N PRO A 37 20.30 -15.56 -4.08
CA PRO A 37 20.17 -14.11 -4.09
C PRO A 37 21.49 -13.44 -3.66
N GLN A 38 21.69 -12.20 -4.09
CA GLN A 38 22.73 -11.37 -3.48
C GLN A 38 22.28 -10.98 -2.06
N THR A 39 23.14 -11.27 -1.08
CA THR A 39 22.85 -11.00 0.33
C THR A 39 23.52 -9.72 0.79
N PHE A 40 22.76 -8.88 1.50
CA PHE A 40 23.21 -7.60 2.03
C PHE A 40 22.90 -7.49 3.52
N GLN A 41 23.87 -7.04 4.28
CA GLN A 41 23.70 -6.58 5.66
C GLN A 41 23.80 -5.06 5.66
N LEU A 42 22.64 -4.40 5.62
CA LEU A 42 22.58 -2.95 5.48
C LEU A 42 22.66 -2.19 6.82
N PHE A 43 22.46 -2.89 7.93
CA PHE A 43 22.37 -2.28 9.24
C PHE A 43 23.26 -3.01 10.24
N SER A 44 23.77 -2.23 11.19
CA SER A 44 24.39 -2.71 12.42
C SER A 44 23.60 -2.24 13.64
N ALA A 45 23.62 -3.02 14.73
CA ALA A 45 22.99 -2.59 15.97
C ALA A 45 23.67 -1.32 16.53
N ALA A 46 22.91 -0.33 16.92
CA ALA A 46 23.41 0.87 17.57
C ALA A 46 23.19 0.84 19.08
N ALA A 47 24.05 1.56 19.84
CA ALA A 47 24.14 1.36 21.28
C ALA A 47 22.99 1.90 22.12
N GLN A 48 22.12 2.83 21.61
CA GLN A 48 21.01 3.41 22.40
C GLN A 48 19.94 4.10 21.54
N THR A 49 18.68 3.98 21.98
CA THR A 49 17.53 4.78 21.54
C THR A 49 17.62 6.17 22.20
N LYS A 50 17.41 7.26 21.44
CA LYS A 50 17.35 8.61 22.01
C LYS A 50 16.08 8.79 22.84
N GLU A 51 16.13 9.56 23.94
CA GLU A 51 14.95 9.86 24.78
C GLU A 51 13.75 10.40 23.99
N GLN A 52 13.99 11.12 22.90
CA GLN A 52 12.94 11.63 22.01
C GLN A 52 12.13 10.55 21.33
N GLU A 53 12.72 9.40 21.03
CA GLU A 53 12.03 8.27 20.37
C GLU A 53 11.08 7.58 21.35
N GLN A 54 11.46 7.47 22.61
CA GLN A 54 10.66 6.86 23.67
C GLN A 54 9.35 7.63 23.99
N ALA A 55 9.29 8.93 23.61
CA ALA A 55 8.06 9.70 23.77
C ALA A 55 6.95 9.27 22.81
N TYR A 56 7.29 8.62 21.72
CA TYR A 56 6.37 8.28 20.63
C TYR A 56 6.15 6.78 20.44
N VAL A 57 7.13 5.95 20.85
CA VAL A 57 7.10 4.50 20.65
C VAL A 57 7.48 3.80 21.95
N ALA A 58 6.62 2.87 22.40
CA ALA A 58 6.84 2.13 23.64
C ALA A 58 8.06 1.20 23.56
N SER A 59 8.35 0.68 22.38
CA SER A 59 9.48 -0.23 22.12
C SER A 59 10.03 0.00 20.72
N SER A 60 11.34 0.21 20.63
CA SER A 60 12.06 0.35 19.36
C SER A 60 13.47 -0.19 19.47
N PHE A 61 14.09 -0.47 18.31
CA PHE A 61 15.47 -0.92 18.22
C PHE A 61 16.25 0.01 17.28
N THR A 62 17.32 0.61 17.79
CA THR A 62 18.13 1.55 17.03
C THR A 62 19.21 0.83 16.23
N MET A 63 19.38 1.24 14.98
CA MET A 63 20.33 0.68 14.02
C MET A 63 21.08 1.82 13.31
N THR A 64 22.27 1.51 12.84
CA THR A 64 23.05 2.41 11.96
C THR A 64 23.12 1.81 10.57
N LEU A 65 22.80 2.61 9.56
CA LEU A 65 22.87 2.23 8.15
C LEU A 65 24.33 2.20 7.67
N ASP A 66 24.69 1.14 6.96
CA ASP A 66 25.93 1.07 6.17
C ASP A 66 25.68 1.66 4.78
N ARG A 67 26.14 2.90 4.56
CA ARG A 67 25.98 3.60 3.27
C ARG A 67 26.73 2.94 2.13
N GLU A 68 27.83 2.25 2.38
CA GLU A 68 28.59 1.56 1.33
C GLU A 68 27.86 0.32 0.88
N ALA A 69 27.31 -0.46 1.82
CA ALA A 69 26.44 -1.59 1.51
C ALA A 69 25.18 -1.16 0.76
N LEU A 70 24.56 -0.03 1.14
CA LEU A 70 23.40 0.53 0.44
C LEU A 70 23.74 0.95 -1.00
N ARG A 71 24.87 1.62 -1.22
CA ARG A 71 25.35 1.98 -2.56
C ARG A 71 25.62 0.73 -3.40
N THR A 72 26.22 -0.29 -2.80
CA THR A 72 26.48 -1.57 -3.48
C THR A 72 25.17 -2.21 -3.93
N LEU A 73 24.14 -2.27 -3.07
CA LEU A 73 22.81 -2.75 -3.42
C LEU A 73 22.21 -1.95 -4.60
N THR A 74 22.31 -0.61 -4.54
CA THR A 74 21.74 0.28 -5.56
C THR A 74 22.42 0.07 -6.93
N HIS A 75 23.76 -0.04 -6.96
CA HIS A 75 24.54 -0.20 -8.19
C HIS A 75 24.49 -1.62 -8.76
N ALA A 76 24.39 -2.63 -7.89
CA ALA A 76 24.32 -4.03 -8.34
C ALA A 76 23.13 -4.28 -9.26
N GLY A 77 22.02 -3.53 -9.11
CA GLY A 77 20.82 -3.68 -9.93
C GLY A 77 20.21 -5.08 -9.84
N ALA A 78 20.54 -5.83 -8.76
CA ALA A 78 20.15 -7.22 -8.60
C ALA A 78 18.65 -7.41 -8.67
N GLY A 79 18.22 -8.42 -9.43
CA GLY A 79 16.81 -8.81 -9.54
C GLY A 79 16.28 -9.50 -8.29
N LEU A 80 17.16 -10.26 -7.60
CA LEU A 80 16.86 -10.99 -6.37
C LEU A 80 17.87 -10.61 -5.30
N VAL A 81 17.38 -10.19 -4.15
CA VAL A 81 18.21 -9.78 -3.02
C VAL A 81 17.69 -10.39 -1.72
N ARG A 82 18.61 -10.67 -0.80
CA ARG A 82 18.32 -11.01 0.59
C ARG A 82 18.91 -9.94 1.50
N ILE A 83 18.06 -9.30 2.30
CA ILE A 83 18.50 -8.32 3.30
C ILE A 83 18.45 -8.99 4.65
N THR A 84 19.59 -8.99 5.38
CA THR A 84 19.67 -9.52 6.73
C THR A 84 19.66 -8.39 7.74
N LEU A 85 18.76 -8.44 8.71
CA LEU A 85 18.70 -7.51 9.84
C LEU A 85 19.61 -8.01 10.98
N PRO A 86 20.19 -7.07 11.76
CA PRO A 86 21.11 -7.45 12.84
C PRO A 86 20.38 -8.10 14.01
N SER A 87 21.15 -8.89 14.81
CA SER A 87 20.71 -9.38 16.12
C SER A 87 20.23 -8.23 17.00
N PRO A 88 19.17 -8.38 17.83
CA PRO A 88 18.52 -9.67 18.18
C PRO A 88 17.38 -10.09 17.24
N PHE A 89 17.12 -9.36 16.14
CA PHE A 89 16.00 -9.72 15.27
C PHE A 89 16.31 -10.90 14.36
N ASP A 90 17.54 -10.95 13.81
CA ASP A 90 18.02 -12.02 12.91
C ASP A 90 17.02 -12.34 11.76
N VAL A 91 16.23 -11.35 11.34
CA VAL A 91 15.24 -11.47 10.27
C VAL A 91 15.94 -11.33 8.93
N GLN A 92 15.60 -12.20 7.99
CA GLN A 92 16.02 -12.10 6.61
C GLN A 92 14.80 -11.82 5.73
N LEU A 93 14.97 -10.94 4.74
CA LEU A 93 13.93 -10.58 3.78
C LEU A 93 14.34 -11.07 2.40
N ASP A 94 13.55 -11.97 1.81
CA ASP A 94 13.72 -12.47 0.44
C ASP A 94 12.90 -11.60 -0.51
N LEU A 95 13.57 -10.92 -1.42
CA LEU A 95 13.00 -9.81 -2.18
C LEU A 95 13.30 -9.93 -3.67
N TYR A 96 12.32 -9.66 -4.51
CA TYR A 96 12.50 -9.47 -5.94
C TYR A 96 12.30 -7.99 -6.32
N ARG A 97 12.97 -7.57 -7.39
CA ARG A 97 12.86 -6.20 -7.89
C ARG A 97 11.47 -5.93 -8.46
N ALA A 98 10.90 -4.78 -8.09
CA ALA A 98 9.58 -4.33 -8.50
C ALA A 98 9.66 -2.99 -9.27
N GLN A 99 8.58 -2.66 -9.97
CA GLN A 99 8.35 -1.35 -10.59
C GLN A 99 7.19 -0.65 -9.90
N VAL A 100 7.28 0.67 -9.80
CA VAL A 100 6.25 1.53 -9.23
C VAL A 100 5.61 2.40 -10.30
N PHE A 101 6.40 2.85 -11.25
CA PHE A 101 5.98 3.75 -12.33
C PHE A 101 5.69 2.99 -13.62
N SER A 102 4.73 3.49 -14.40
CA SER A 102 4.58 3.08 -15.80
C SER A 102 5.79 3.54 -16.63
N GLU A 103 5.98 2.94 -17.81
CA GLU A 103 7.15 3.20 -18.66
C GLU A 103 7.26 4.68 -19.07
N ASP A 104 6.12 5.30 -19.36
CA ASP A 104 6.04 6.69 -19.80
C ASP A 104 5.76 7.68 -18.67
N ALA A 105 5.91 7.26 -17.42
CA ALA A 105 5.62 8.11 -16.26
C ALA A 105 6.40 9.44 -16.29
N ARG A 106 5.75 10.51 -15.87
CA ARG A 106 6.35 11.86 -15.78
C ARG A 106 6.01 12.50 -14.44
N ILE A 107 6.97 13.25 -13.94
CA ILE A 107 6.78 14.15 -12.80
C ILE A 107 6.61 15.56 -13.36
N ARG A 108 5.48 16.17 -13.11
CA ARG A 108 5.16 17.54 -13.54
C ARG A 108 5.04 18.44 -12.34
N THR A 109 5.34 19.72 -12.51
CA THR A 109 5.11 20.74 -11.50
C THR A 109 4.06 21.74 -11.95
N SER A 110 3.42 22.41 -11.01
CA SER A 110 2.39 23.42 -11.31
C SER A 110 2.93 24.63 -12.09
N ASP A 111 4.25 24.88 -12.06
CA ASP A 111 4.93 25.90 -12.87
C ASP A 111 5.38 25.40 -14.25
N GLY A 112 5.00 24.18 -14.64
CA GLY A 112 5.19 23.64 -15.98
C GLY A 112 6.49 22.88 -16.22
N GLN A 113 7.33 22.66 -15.19
CA GLN A 113 8.52 21.81 -15.35
C GLN A 113 8.13 20.34 -15.50
N MET A 114 8.99 19.54 -16.13
CA MET A 114 8.77 18.13 -16.35
C MET A 114 10.05 17.34 -16.10
N PHE A 115 9.93 16.23 -15.37
CA PHE A 115 11.02 15.33 -15.02
C PHE A 115 10.61 13.88 -15.31
N ILE A 116 11.58 12.99 -15.42
CA ILE A 116 11.38 11.54 -15.37
C ILE A 116 11.54 11.07 -13.93
N PRO A 117 10.89 9.96 -13.52
CA PRO A 117 11.15 9.33 -12.23
C PRO A 117 12.64 9.04 -12.03
N ASN A 118 13.14 9.20 -10.82
CA ASN A 118 14.55 9.02 -10.52
C ASN A 118 15.02 7.59 -10.84
N PRO A 119 15.88 7.39 -11.85
CA PRO A 119 16.30 6.05 -12.29
C PRO A 119 17.19 5.33 -11.27
N ASN A 120 17.65 6.01 -10.21
CA ASN A 120 18.46 5.42 -9.17
C ASN A 120 17.62 4.83 -8.01
N ASN A 121 16.32 5.15 -7.95
CA ASN A 121 15.44 4.53 -6.97
C ASN A 121 15.30 3.03 -7.26
N ARG A 122 15.25 2.22 -6.20
CA ARG A 122 15.10 0.76 -6.29
C ARG A 122 13.96 0.32 -5.39
N PHE A 123 13.09 -0.48 -5.95
CA PHE A 123 11.91 -1.00 -5.26
C PHE A 123 11.97 -2.52 -5.25
N TYR A 124 11.69 -3.10 -4.10
CA TYR A 124 11.69 -4.54 -3.91
C TYR A 124 10.44 -4.96 -3.14
N ARG A 125 9.96 -6.17 -3.44
CA ARG A 125 8.82 -6.82 -2.80
C ARG A 125 9.16 -8.26 -2.50
N GLY A 126 8.58 -8.84 -1.48
CA GLY A 126 8.83 -10.22 -1.14
C GLY A 126 8.25 -10.62 0.20
N ILE A 127 8.98 -11.48 0.91
CA ILE A 127 8.56 -12.11 2.17
C ILE A 127 9.69 -12.10 3.19
N ILE A 128 9.36 -12.35 4.43
CA ILE A 128 10.33 -12.82 5.42
C ILE A 128 10.79 -14.22 5.00
N HIS A 129 12.08 -14.47 5.01
CA HIS A 129 12.67 -15.75 4.63
C HIS A 129 12.00 -16.90 5.39
N ASP A 130 11.64 -17.96 4.68
CA ASP A 130 10.94 -19.13 5.19
C ASP A 130 9.53 -18.87 5.78
N ASP A 131 8.99 -17.64 5.66
CA ASP A 131 7.60 -17.35 6.03
C ASP A 131 6.74 -16.93 4.82
N PRO A 132 6.13 -17.88 4.11
CA PRO A 132 5.29 -17.60 2.95
C PRO A 132 3.96 -16.90 3.27
N LYS A 133 3.66 -16.69 4.55
CA LYS A 133 2.48 -15.94 5.00
C LYS A 133 2.81 -14.49 5.33
N SER A 134 4.08 -14.09 5.21
CA SER A 134 4.53 -12.72 5.46
C SER A 134 4.49 -11.85 4.20
N LEU A 135 4.83 -10.58 4.38
CA LEU A 135 5.01 -9.59 3.33
C LEU A 135 6.21 -8.73 3.68
N ALA A 136 7.06 -8.40 2.70
CA ALA A 136 8.17 -7.48 2.87
C ALA A 136 8.26 -6.52 1.67
N ILE A 137 8.51 -5.24 1.96
CA ILE A 137 8.56 -4.17 0.98
C ILE A 137 9.75 -3.27 1.31
N VAL A 138 10.59 -3.01 0.32
CA VAL A 138 11.79 -2.18 0.48
C VAL A 138 11.86 -1.14 -0.61
N SER A 139 12.08 0.10 -0.23
CA SER A 139 12.29 1.23 -1.14
C SER A 139 13.64 1.87 -0.85
N VAL A 140 14.55 1.82 -1.80
CA VAL A 140 15.83 2.52 -1.76
C VAL A 140 15.72 3.80 -2.57
N LEU A 141 15.90 4.95 -1.93
CA LEU A 141 15.61 6.27 -2.45
C LEU A 141 16.89 7.13 -2.36
N GLY A 142 17.78 6.96 -3.33
CA GLY A 142 19.10 7.57 -3.28
C GLY A 142 19.95 6.98 -2.15
N ASP A 143 20.24 7.77 -1.11
CA ASP A 143 21.01 7.39 0.08
C ASP A 143 20.14 7.00 1.29
N HIS A 144 18.85 6.90 1.10
CA HIS A 144 17.85 6.51 2.10
C HIS A 144 17.23 5.15 1.78
N ILE A 145 16.77 4.46 2.81
CA ILE A 145 16.02 3.21 2.66
C ILE A 145 14.80 3.21 3.58
N GLN A 146 13.69 2.71 3.09
CA GLN A 146 12.50 2.45 3.89
C GLN A 146 12.15 0.98 3.78
N ILE A 147 11.83 0.35 4.89
CA ILE A 147 11.47 -1.06 4.96
C ILE A 147 10.20 -1.19 5.79
N ILE A 148 9.24 -1.93 5.26
CA ILE A 148 8.11 -2.45 6.02
C ILE A 148 8.01 -3.95 5.76
N PHE A 149 7.74 -4.71 6.81
CA PHE A 149 7.36 -6.11 6.68
C PHE A 149 6.24 -6.42 7.67
N SER A 150 5.43 -7.40 7.31
CA SER A 150 4.26 -7.80 8.08
C SER A 150 4.20 -9.32 8.17
N ASP A 151 3.85 -9.80 9.34
CA ASP A 151 3.64 -11.20 9.65
C ASP A 151 2.34 -11.39 10.43
N GLN A 152 2.15 -12.54 11.04
CA GLN A 152 0.99 -12.80 11.90
C GLN A 152 0.89 -11.90 13.14
N TYR A 153 2.00 -11.23 13.51
CA TYR A 153 2.07 -10.35 14.70
C TYR A 153 1.90 -8.87 14.37
N GLY A 154 1.72 -8.51 13.11
CA GLY A 154 1.46 -7.14 12.67
C GLY A 154 2.54 -6.55 11.77
N ASN A 155 2.50 -5.24 11.63
CA ASN A 155 3.42 -4.49 10.79
C ASN A 155 4.64 -4.04 11.57
N THR A 156 5.84 -4.21 10.99
CA THR A 156 7.12 -3.72 11.51
C THR A 156 7.71 -2.75 10.49
N ARG A 157 8.16 -1.60 10.95
CA ARG A 157 8.85 -0.59 10.13
C ARG A 157 10.30 -0.41 10.51
N ILE A 158 11.13 -0.13 9.52
CA ILE A 158 12.47 0.41 9.69
C ILE A 158 12.50 1.78 9.04
N GLN A 159 12.73 2.80 9.85
CA GLN A 159 12.62 4.20 9.46
C GLN A 159 13.84 4.98 9.94
N GLN A 160 14.34 5.89 9.10
CA GLN A 160 15.42 6.81 9.43
C GLN A 160 14.96 7.80 10.51
N THR A 161 15.82 8.13 11.45
CA THR A 161 15.60 9.19 12.45
C THR A 161 16.47 10.41 12.16
N GLU A 162 17.78 10.25 12.06
CA GLU A 162 18.69 11.34 11.76
C GLU A 162 20.00 10.77 11.15
N GLY A 163 20.48 11.36 10.06
CA GLY A 163 21.71 10.90 9.41
C GLY A 163 21.66 9.43 9.02
N ASP A 164 22.52 8.61 9.60
CA ASP A 164 22.56 7.16 9.36
C ASP A 164 21.83 6.35 10.43
N GLN A 165 21.15 7.05 11.37
CA GLN A 165 20.40 6.38 12.42
C GLN A 165 19.01 5.97 11.92
N TYR A 166 18.65 4.74 12.23
CA TYR A 166 17.36 4.13 11.91
C TYR A 166 16.80 3.48 13.15
N ILE A 167 15.49 3.37 13.20
CA ILE A 167 14.81 2.56 14.21
C ILE A 167 13.91 1.53 13.55
N LEU A 168 13.83 0.39 14.21
CA LEU A 168 12.85 -0.65 13.96
C LEU A 168 11.80 -0.60 15.06
N PHE A 169 10.53 -0.58 14.70
CA PHE A 169 9.40 -0.58 15.64
C PHE A 169 8.19 -1.26 15.02
N LYS A 170 7.24 -1.66 15.85
CA LYS A 170 5.94 -2.20 15.43
C LYS A 170 4.85 -1.15 15.53
N ASP A 171 3.87 -1.19 14.65
CA ASP A 171 2.72 -0.28 14.69
C ASP A 171 1.97 -0.32 16.03
N GLN A 172 1.92 -1.48 16.68
CA GLN A 172 1.28 -1.64 18.00
C GLN A 172 2.01 -0.91 19.13
N ASP A 173 3.31 -0.62 18.97
CA ASP A 173 4.14 0.06 19.96
C ASP A 173 4.03 1.59 19.88
N ILE A 174 3.28 2.13 18.93
CA ILE A 174 3.08 3.57 18.73
C ILE A 174 2.15 4.12 19.82
N LEU A 175 2.61 5.15 20.52
CA LEU A 175 1.92 5.76 21.66
C LEU A 175 0.96 6.90 21.27
N ILE A 176 1.03 7.39 20.05
CA ILE A 176 0.20 8.51 19.58
C ILE A 176 -1.23 8.01 19.29
N PRO A 177 -2.28 8.74 19.76
CA PRO A 177 -3.66 8.40 19.46
C PRO A 177 -3.94 8.44 17.94
N LYS A 178 -4.60 7.39 17.44
CA LYS A 178 -4.96 7.23 16.04
C LYS A 178 -6.43 7.59 15.85
N ASN A 179 -6.74 8.88 15.70
CA ASN A 179 -8.13 9.35 15.48
C ASN A 179 -8.35 9.76 14.02
N LEU A 180 -7.91 8.92 13.08
CA LEU A 180 -8.00 9.18 11.65
C LEU A 180 -8.97 8.18 11.03
N GLY A 181 -10.11 8.63 10.53
CA GLY A 181 -11.13 7.82 9.87
C GLY A 181 -11.21 8.09 8.37
N CYS A 182 -11.87 7.22 7.64
CA CYS A 182 -12.34 7.49 6.29
C CYS A 182 -13.72 8.17 6.36
N PHE A 183 -13.98 9.13 5.46
CA PHE A 183 -15.21 9.90 5.40
C PHE A 183 -16.09 9.51 4.21
N ALA A 184 -15.87 8.35 3.60
CA ALA A 184 -16.69 7.87 2.48
C ALA A 184 -18.19 7.79 2.83
N ASP A 185 -18.50 7.62 4.11
CA ASP A 185 -19.88 7.62 4.61
C ASP A 185 -20.62 8.95 4.41
N GLU A 186 -19.90 10.08 4.36
CA GLU A 186 -20.45 11.39 4.10
C GLU A 186 -20.96 11.55 2.65
N LEU A 187 -20.56 10.64 1.75
CA LEU A 187 -20.89 10.71 0.32
C LEU A 187 -22.15 9.91 -0.07
N LYS A 188 -22.83 9.26 0.86
CA LYS A 188 -23.95 8.33 0.58
C LYS A 188 -25.09 8.92 -0.24
N GLU A 189 -25.35 10.20 -0.12
CA GLU A 189 -26.48 10.86 -0.81
C GLU A 189 -26.20 11.16 -2.30
N ASN A 190 -24.94 11.15 -2.74
CA ASN A 190 -24.52 11.56 -4.09
C ASN A 190 -23.72 10.50 -4.85
N GLN A 191 -23.68 9.27 -4.38
CA GLN A 191 -22.90 8.22 -5.04
C GLN A 191 -23.59 7.76 -6.33
N PRO A 192 -22.88 7.71 -7.47
CA PRO A 192 -23.43 7.13 -8.68
C PRO A 192 -23.71 5.63 -8.46
N VAL A 193 -24.96 5.21 -8.64
CA VAL A 193 -25.31 3.79 -8.68
C VAL A 193 -24.74 3.23 -9.98
N HIS A 194 -23.58 2.64 -9.93
CA HIS A 194 -23.02 1.92 -11.07
C HIS A 194 -23.81 0.61 -11.23
N LYS A 195 -24.57 0.48 -12.34
CA LYS A 195 -25.11 -0.84 -12.73
C LYS A 195 -23.92 -1.72 -13.12
N PRO A 196 -23.82 -2.96 -12.60
CA PRO A 196 -22.82 -3.89 -13.08
C PRO A 196 -22.93 -3.99 -14.61
N ALA A 197 -21.79 -3.90 -15.30
CA ALA A 197 -21.75 -4.16 -16.72
C ALA A 197 -22.20 -5.62 -16.95
N GLU A 198 -23.13 -5.82 -17.90
CA GLU A 198 -23.62 -7.15 -18.23
C GLU A 198 -22.45 -8.09 -18.57
N THR A 199 -22.46 -9.25 -17.97
CA THR A 199 -21.43 -10.28 -18.00
C THR A 199 -21.06 -10.68 -19.42
N GLY A 200 -19.95 -10.17 -19.91
CA GLY A 200 -19.22 -10.72 -21.04
C GLY A 200 -17.86 -11.20 -20.53
N GLN A 201 -17.67 -12.52 -20.45
CA GLN A 201 -16.36 -13.10 -20.11
C GLN A 201 -15.29 -12.57 -21.07
N ARG A 202 -14.44 -11.69 -20.58
CA ARG A 202 -13.18 -11.32 -21.20
C ARG A 202 -12.09 -11.58 -20.19
N MET A 203 -11.40 -12.71 -20.35
CA MET A 203 -10.11 -12.91 -19.70
C MET A 203 -9.16 -11.86 -20.25
N MET A 204 -8.80 -10.89 -19.42
CA MET A 204 -7.90 -9.81 -19.78
C MET A 204 -6.51 -10.17 -19.25
N THR A 205 -5.62 -10.53 -20.14
CA THR A 205 -4.19 -10.72 -19.85
C THR A 205 -3.47 -9.39 -20.01
N GLY A 206 -2.94 -8.84 -18.92
CA GLY A 206 -1.98 -7.74 -18.99
C GLY A 206 -2.49 -6.34 -18.68
N ASN A 207 -3.61 -6.17 -17.99
CA ASN A 207 -4.16 -4.85 -17.68
C ASN A 207 -3.65 -4.29 -16.35
N CYS A 208 -3.16 -3.05 -16.37
CA CYS A 208 -2.70 -2.32 -15.21
C CYS A 208 -3.71 -1.26 -14.78
N VAL A 209 -3.91 -1.08 -13.48
CA VAL A 209 -4.57 0.09 -12.93
C VAL A 209 -3.53 1.18 -12.78
N GLU A 210 -3.49 2.08 -13.74
CA GLU A 210 -2.61 3.25 -13.71
C GLU A 210 -3.27 4.36 -12.91
N VAL A 211 -2.50 4.95 -11.98
CA VAL A 211 -2.97 6.00 -11.08
C VAL A 211 -2.22 7.30 -11.36
N TYR A 212 -2.97 8.34 -11.65
CA TYR A 212 -2.49 9.71 -11.69
C TYR A 212 -2.48 10.28 -10.27
N VAL A 213 -1.35 10.84 -9.84
CA VAL A 213 -1.17 11.34 -8.48
C VAL A 213 -0.97 12.83 -8.48
N GLU A 214 -1.69 13.55 -7.62
CA GLU A 214 -1.40 14.96 -7.33
C GLU A 214 -0.93 15.11 -5.88
N CYS A 215 0.11 15.93 -5.67
CA CYS A 215 0.59 16.33 -4.36
C CYS A 215 0.30 17.81 -4.15
N ASP A 216 -0.50 18.15 -3.14
CA ASP A 216 -0.83 19.53 -2.83
C ASP A 216 0.41 20.35 -2.40
N PHE A 217 0.28 21.65 -2.32
CA PHE A 217 1.39 22.53 -1.97
C PHE A 217 1.94 22.25 -0.57
N LYS A 218 1.07 21.87 0.39
CA LYS A 218 1.50 21.52 1.74
C LYS A 218 2.41 20.28 1.73
N SER A 219 2.06 19.26 0.99
CA SER A 219 2.88 18.04 0.83
C SER A 219 4.24 18.36 0.21
N TYR A 220 4.30 19.26 -0.78
CA TYR A 220 5.57 19.73 -1.33
C TYR A 220 6.42 20.47 -0.29
N GLN A 221 5.81 21.37 0.49
CA GLN A 221 6.52 22.10 1.58
C GLN A 221 7.08 21.13 2.63
N ASP A 222 6.30 20.13 3.04
CA ASP A 222 6.69 19.15 4.05
C ASP A 222 7.76 18.17 3.54
N ASN A 223 7.92 18.05 2.22
CA ASN A 223 9.04 17.37 1.59
C ASN A 223 10.25 18.31 1.36
N GLY A 224 10.36 19.38 2.14
CA GLY A 224 11.46 20.35 2.09
C GLY A 224 11.42 21.27 0.86
N SER A 225 10.24 21.49 0.28
CA SER A 225 10.06 22.26 -0.96
C SER A 225 10.94 21.72 -2.10
N SER A 226 10.98 20.40 -2.23
CA SER A 226 11.84 19.68 -3.17
C SER A 226 11.01 18.71 -4.01
N VAL A 227 10.98 18.89 -5.32
CA VAL A 227 10.33 17.97 -6.26
C VAL A 227 10.93 16.55 -6.20
N PRO A 228 12.27 16.37 -6.17
CA PRO A 228 12.85 15.04 -5.99
C PRO A 228 12.46 14.34 -4.68
N ASN A 229 12.38 15.08 -3.57
CA ASN A 229 11.95 14.48 -2.30
C ASN A 229 10.47 14.11 -2.32
N THR A 230 9.62 14.95 -2.94
CA THR A 230 8.20 14.66 -3.12
C THR A 230 7.99 13.44 -4.01
N GLU A 231 8.73 13.32 -5.11
CA GLU A 231 8.72 12.13 -5.97
C GLU A 231 9.15 10.88 -5.21
N ALA A 232 10.24 10.94 -4.46
CA ALA A 232 10.76 9.81 -3.68
C ALA A 232 9.75 9.36 -2.62
N TRP A 233 9.09 10.30 -1.94
CA TRP A 233 8.03 10.02 -0.98
C TRP A 233 6.83 9.32 -1.62
N VAL A 234 6.33 9.82 -2.76
CA VAL A 234 5.25 9.18 -3.52
C VAL A 234 5.67 7.79 -4.00
N ALA A 235 6.88 7.66 -4.53
CA ALA A 235 7.38 6.40 -5.06
C ALA A 235 7.48 5.30 -3.97
N ALA A 236 7.95 5.65 -2.77
CA ALA A 236 7.98 4.72 -1.64
C ALA A 236 6.57 4.30 -1.22
N LEU A 237 5.67 5.26 -1.06
CA LEU A 237 4.27 5.01 -0.72
C LEU A 237 3.60 4.09 -1.75
N TRP A 238 3.78 4.37 -3.05
CA TRP A 238 3.20 3.53 -4.11
C TRP A 238 3.85 2.15 -4.25
N ASN A 239 5.10 1.98 -3.85
CA ASN A 239 5.67 0.64 -3.75
C ASN A 239 4.91 -0.21 -2.73
N GLU A 240 4.58 0.38 -1.58
CA GLU A 240 3.81 -0.29 -0.52
C GLU A 240 2.36 -0.56 -0.97
N VAL A 241 1.65 0.46 -1.48
CA VAL A 241 0.27 0.35 -2.00
C VAL A 241 0.17 -0.71 -3.10
N SER A 242 1.04 -0.62 -4.13
CA SER A 242 1.02 -1.57 -5.25
C SER A 242 1.32 -3.00 -4.82
N THR A 243 2.10 -3.20 -3.75
CA THR A 243 2.38 -4.53 -3.20
C THR A 243 1.12 -5.16 -2.59
N LEU A 244 0.31 -4.36 -1.89
CA LEU A 244 -0.96 -4.83 -1.31
C LEU A 244 -1.95 -5.22 -2.41
N TYR A 245 -2.01 -4.46 -3.50
CA TYR A 245 -2.82 -4.82 -4.68
C TYR A 245 -2.24 -5.99 -5.48
N GLU A 246 -0.90 -6.15 -5.57
CA GLU A 246 -0.29 -7.34 -6.17
C GLU A 246 -0.71 -8.62 -5.44
N ASN A 247 -0.89 -8.56 -4.11
CA ASN A 247 -1.43 -9.67 -3.33
C ASN A 247 -2.91 -9.99 -3.64
N GLU A 248 -3.63 -9.09 -4.27
CA GLU A 248 -4.96 -9.32 -4.86
C GLU A 248 -4.89 -9.68 -6.36
N SER A 249 -3.71 -9.94 -6.90
CA SER A 249 -3.48 -10.16 -8.35
C SER A 249 -3.89 -8.96 -9.21
N ILE A 250 -3.84 -7.76 -8.67
CA ILE A 250 -4.17 -6.51 -9.34
C ILE A 250 -2.88 -5.69 -9.51
N PRO A 251 -2.32 -5.59 -10.72
CA PRO A 251 -1.16 -4.76 -10.97
C PRO A 251 -1.56 -3.27 -10.95
N VAL A 252 -0.84 -2.50 -10.13
CA VAL A 252 -1.02 -1.05 -9.98
C VAL A 252 0.30 -0.34 -10.25
N SER A 253 0.26 0.76 -10.99
CA SER A 253 1.42 1.63 -11.25
C SER A 253 1.03 3.11 -11.22
N VAL A 254 2.02 3.98 -10.97
CA VAL A 254 1.85 5.44 -11.09
C VAL A 254 2.11 5.85 -12.53
N SER A 255 1.11 6.44 -13.18
CA SER A 255 1.25 6.95 -14.56
C SER A 255 1.94 8.30 -14.62
N SER A 256 1.66 9.18 -13.68
CA SER A 256 2.36 10.46 -13.53
C SER A 256 2.08 11.10 -12.17
N ILE A 257 2.94 12.03 -11.78
CA ILE A 257 2.79 12.84 -10.58
C ILE A 257 2.71 14.31 -10.98
N LEU A 258 1.75 15.06 -10.43
CA LEU A 258 1.74 16.51 -10.43
C LEU A 258 2.09 17.01 -9.02
N VAL A 259 3.13 17.83 -8.91
CA VAL A 259 3.55 18.48 -7.67
C VAL A 259 3.18 19.96 -7.73
N TYR A 260 2.35 20.42 -6.80
CA TYR A 260 2.08 21.84 -6.67
C TYR A 260 3.22 22.53 -5.94
N THR A 261 4.01 23.32 -6.68
CA THR A 261 5.16 24.11 -6.15
C THR A 261 4.75 25.48 -5.64
N SER A 262 3.47 25.84 -5.78
CA SER A 262 2.80 27.03 -5.25
C SER A 262 1.39 26.65 -4.81
N THR A 263 0.64 27.60 -4.27
CA THR A 263 -0.74 27.38 -3.78
C THR A 263 -1.57 26.61 -4.79
N ASP A 264 -2.06 25.45 -4.35
CA ASP A 264 -2.90 24.55 -5.13
C ASP A 264 -4.36 24.99 -5.17
N PRO A 265 -5.19 24.48 -6.11
CA PRO A 265 -6.60 24.82 -6.22
C PRO A 265 -7.45 24.38 -5.03
N PHE A 266 -6.93 23.51 -4.18
CA PHE A 266 -7.67 22.87 -3.07
C PHE A 266 -7.39 23.55 -1.73
N ALA A 267 -6.44 24.49 -1.67
CA ALA A 267 -5.95 25.11 -0.44
C ALA A 267 -7.05 25.85 0.38
N ALA A 268 -8.09 26.33 -0.30
CA ALA A 268 -9.20 27.04 0.35
C ALA A 268 -10.23 26.13 1.04
N TYR A 269 -10.24 24.84 0.76
CA TYR A 269 -11.19 23.87 1.31
C TYR A 269 -10.67 23.24 2.59
N ASN A 270 -11.50 23.14 3.62
CA ASN A 270 -11.10 22.74 4.97
C ASN A 270 -11.79 21.46 5.48
N THR A 271 -12.49 20.74 4.62
CA THR A 271 -13.07 19.42 4.91
C THR A 271 -12.67 18.44 3.81
N THR A 272 -12.55 17.16 4.14
CA THR A 272 -12.23 16.11 3.18
C THR A 272 -13.21 16.04 2.03
N SER A 273 -14.52 16.14 2.31
CA SER A 273 -15.59 16.12 1.31
C SER A 273 -15.52 17.31 0.35
N ALA A 274 -15.22 18.52 0.84
CA ALA A 274 -15.07 19.70 0.00
C ALA A 274 -13.83 19.61 -0.90
N VAL A 275 -12.71 19.09 -0.36
CA VAL A 275 -11.48 18.85 -1.14
C VAL A 275 -11.74 17.81 -2.23
N LEU A 276 -12.38 16.68 -1.90
CA LEU A 276 -12.68 15.64 -2.89
C LEU A 276 -13.59 16.19 -4.01
N SER A 277 -14.62 16.95 -3.67
CA SER A 277 -15.52 17.57 -4.67
C SER A 277 -14.79 18.55 -5.58
N ALA A 278 -13.88 19.36 -5.03
CA ALA A 278 -13.05 20.27 -5.80
C ALA A 278 -12.07 19.51 -6.69
N PHE A 279 -11.45 18.45 -6.18
CA PHE A 279 -10.54 17.58 -6.93
C PHE A 279 -11.28 16.85 -8.05
N GLN A 280 -12.46 16.30 -7.78
CA GLN A 280 -13.30 15.69 -8.79
C GLN A 280 -13.63 16.66 -9.95
N SER A 281 -13.99 17.90 -9.62
CA SER A 281 -14.28 18.92 -10.63
C SER A 281 -13.03 19.32 -11.43
N HIS A 282 -11.87 19.37 -10.78
CA HIS A 282 -10.58 19.62 -11.40
C HIS A 282 -10.19 18.49 -12.37
N ILE A 283 -10.25 17.26 -11.94
CA ILE A 283 -9.92 16.08 -12.75
C ILE A 283 -10.86 15.91 -13.94
N ALA A 284 -12.15 16.19 -13.79
CA ALA A 284 -13.12 16.14 -14.90
C ALA A 284 -12.78 17.07 -16.07
N GLY A 285 -12.01 18.13 -15.84
CA GLY A 285 -11.53 19.08 -16.85
C GLY A 285 -10.17 18.74 -17.45
N LEU A 286 -9.49 17.69 -16.95
CA LEU A 286 -8.14 17.35 -17.36
C LEU A 286 -8.09 16.12 -18.28
N SER A 287 -7.11 16.14 -19.19
CA SER A 287 -6.64 14.93 -19.87
C SER A 287 -5.37 14.45 -19.15
N TYR A 288 -5.42 13.28 -18.56
CA TYR A 288 -4.30 12.65 -17.86
C TYR A 288 -4.21 11.17 -18.20
N ASP A 289 -3.02 10.60 -18.03
CA ASP A 289 -2.79 9.17 -18.20
C ASP A 289 -3.09 8.47 -16.88
N GLY A 290 -4.10 7.60 -16.87
CA GLY A 290 -4.51 6.88 -15.65
C GLY A 290 -5.97 6.46 -15.68
N ARG A 291 -6.31 5.53 -14.80
CA ARG A 291 -7.68 5.02 -14.60
C ARG A 291 -8.30 5.53 -13.32
N LEU A 292 -7.45 5.91 -12.37
CA LEU A 292 -7.81 6.56 -11.12
C LEU A 292 -6.94 7.80 -10.95
N ALA A 293 -7.43 8.78 -10.21
CA ALA A 293 -6.67 9.94 -9.78
C ALA A 293 -6.69 10.04 -8.25
N HIS A 294 -5.53 10.28 -7.64
CA HIS A 294 -5.39 10.34 -6.20
C HIS A 294 -4.69 11.62 -5.76
N LEU A 295 -5.36 12.42 -4.94
CA LEU A 295 -4.77 13.61 -4.32
C LEU A 295 -4.20 13.26 -2.95
N LEU A 296 -2.92 13.60 -2.73
CA LEU A 296 -2.20 13.42 -1.47
C LEU A 296 -2.04 14.74 -0.75
N SER A 297 -2.30 14.75 0.56
CA SER A 297 -2.16 15.92 1.41
C SER A 297 -1.59 15.59 2.78
N THR A 298 -0.66 16.40 3.24
CA THR A 298 -0.17 16.38 4.63
C THR A 298 -0.99 17.31 5.55
N ARG A 299 -2.04 17.96 5.03
CA ARG A 299 -2.93 18.81 5.81
C ARG A 299 -3.75 17.98 6.80
N THR A 300 -3.98 18.54 7.98
CA THR A 300 -4.80 17.92 9.02
C THR A 300 -6.28 18.16 8.72
N LEU A 301 -6.89 17.29 7.91
CA LEU A 301 -8.27 17.37 7.45
C LEU A 301 -9.12 16.16 7.82
N GLY A 302 -8.65 15.34 8.76
CA GLY A 302 -9.34 14.12 9.16
C GLY A 302 -8.63 12.87 8.62
N GLY A 303 -9.11 12.27 7.57
CA GLY A 303 -8.56 11.01 7.02
C GLY A 303 -8.60 10.99 5.50
N GLY A 304 -9.04 9.86 4.94
CA GLY A 304 -9.28 9.70 3.52
C GLY A 304 -10.76 9.82 3.14
N ILE A 305 -11.02 9.93 1.85
CA ILE A 305 -12.35 9.92 1.27
C ILE A 305 -12.29 9.56 -0.22
N ALA A 306 -13.17 8.69 -0.67
CA ALA A 306 -13.28 8.31 -2.08
C ALA A 306 -14.70 7.95 -2.48
N TYR A 307 -15.02 8.10 -3.77
CA TYR A 307 -16.24 7.53 -4.33
C TYR A 307 -16.12 6.01 -4.46
N ILE A 308 -17.23 5.30 -4.21
CA ILE A 308 -17.26 3.84 -4.25
C ILE A 308 -17.66 3.35 -5.65
N ASP A 309 -16.98 2.28 -6.15
CA ASP A 309 -17.28 1.59 -7.41
C ASP A 309 -17.22 2.49 -8.66
N VAL A 310 -16.12 3.21 -8.79
CA VAL A 310 -15.93 4.23 -9.83
C VAL A 310 -14.81 3.93 -10.80
N LEU A 311 -14.17 2.75 -10.71
CA LEU A 311 -13.19 2.31 -11.71
C LEU A 311 -13.83 2.33 -13.09
N CYS A 312 -13.21 3.01 -14.06
CA CYS A 312 -13.73 3.34 -15.38
C CYS A 312 -14.81 4.43 -15.43
N SER A 313 -15.11 5.13 -14.36
CA SER A 313 -15.85 6.39 -14.43
C SER A 313 -14.99 7.46 -15.11
N ASN A 314 -15.58 8.37 -15.86
CA ASN A 314 -14.88 9.54 -16.42
C ASN A 314 -15.07 10.80 -15.55
N THR A 315 -15.72 10.68 -14.40
CA THR A 315 -16.11 11.82 -13.57
C THR A 315 -15.76 11.62 -12.11
N TYR A 316 -15.90 10.40 -11.58
CA TYR A 316 -15.83 10.12 -10.14
C TYR A 316 -14.62 9.25 -9.75
N GLN A 317 -13.73 8.92 -10.69
CA GLN A 317 -12.55 8.06 -10.47
C GLN A 317 -11.47 8.76 -9.62
N VAL A 318 -11.86 9.40 -8.54
CA VAL A 318 -10.98 10.19 -7.67
C VAL A 318 -11.01 9.69 -6.23
N ALA A 319 -9.88 9.85 -5.55
CA ALA A 319 -9.72 9.68 -4.13
C ALA A 319 -8.85 10.79 -3.55
N PHE A 320 -9.02 11.08 -2.27
CA PHE A 320 -8.24 12.04 -1.52
C PHE A 320 -7.78 11.41 -0.21
N SER A 321 -6.48 11.51 0.10
CA SER A 321 -5.90 11.08 1.36
C SER A 321 -5.21 12.23 2.05
N ALA A 322 -5.60 12.51 3.30
CA ALA A 322 -5.09 13.57 4.14
C ALA A 322 -4.39 13.04 5.39
N ASN A 323 -3.84 13.94 6.19
CA ASN A 323 -3.04 13.63 7.38
C ASN A 323 -1.85 12.72 7.08
N LEU A 324 -1.35 12.77 5.85
CA LEU A 324 -0.17 12.03 5.48
C LEU A 324 1.09 12.64 6.12
N THR A 325 2.08 11.82 6.34
CA THR A 325 3.37 12.24 6.90
C THR A 325 4.48 12.01 5.88
N THR A 326 5.41 12.96 5.74
CA THR A 326 6.47 12.91 4.73
C THR A 326 7.84 12.66 5.34
N THR A 327 8.03 13.05 6.59
CA THR A 327 9.35 13.06 7.23
C THR A 327 9.34 12.30 8.55
N ILE A 328 10.53 11.91 8.94
CA ILE A 328 10.87 11.25 10.19
C ILE A 328 10.58 12.16 11.41
N VAL A 329 10.60 13.49 11.22
CA VAL A 329 10.36 14.46 12.30
C VAL A 329 8.92 14.42 12.82
N GLN A 330 7.98 13.94 12.01
CA GLN A 330 6.60 13.62 12.44
C GLN A 330 6.47 12.16 12.85
N PHE A 331 7.53 11.65 13.38
CA PHE A 331 7.64 10.31 13.94
C PHE A 331 6.64 10.08 15.08
N PRO A 332 6.04 8.91 15.15
CA PRO A 332 6.18 7.79 14.22
C PRO A 332 5.19 7.92 13.07
N THR A 333 5.65 7.67 11.87
CA THR A 333 4.75 7.34 10.79
C THR A 333 4.17 5.95 11.06
N TYR A 334 3.05 5.90 11.70
CA TYR A 334 2.18 4.75 11.60
C TYR A 334 2.02 4.40 10.11
N SER A 335 1.74 3.15 9.83
CA SER A 335 1.46 2.69 8.45
C SER A 335 0.22 3.37 7.83
N TRP A 336 -0.21 4.51 8.39
CA TRP A 336 -1.36 5.31 7.98
C TRP A 336 -1.31 5.72 6.53
N ASN A 337 -0.17 6.22 6.04
CA ASN A 337 -0.09 6.64 4.65
C ASN A 337 -0.47 5.51 3.69
N VAL A 338 0.05 4.32 3.93
CA VAL A 338 -0.23 3.13 3.11
C VAL A 338 -1.65 2.66 3.31
N GLU A 339 -2.09 2.62 4.56
CA GLU A 339 -3.44 2.19 4.92
C GLU A 339 -4.47 3.05 4.22
N VAL A 340 -4.42 4.38 4.41
CA VAL A 340 -5.45 5.28 3.86
C VAL A 340 -5.44 5.31 2.33
N VAL A 341 -4.27 5.37 1.68
CA VAL A 341 -4.22 5.41 0.21
C VAL A 341 -4.73 4.10 -0.39
N THR A 342 -4.35 2.95 0.19
CA THR A 342 -4.83 1.64 -0.26
C THR A 342 -6.33 1.49 0.00
N HIS A 343 -6.82 1.97 1.14
CA HIS A 343 -8.22 1.94 1.55
C HIS A 343 -9.10 2.76 0.58
N GLU A 344 -8.73 4.02 0.31
CA GLU A 344 -9.51 4.89 -0.58
C GLU A 344 -9.53 4.36 -2.02
N MET A 345 -8.43 3.82 -2.52
CA MET A 345 -8.43 3.11 -3.80
C MET A 345 -9.31 1.86 -3.76
N GLY A 346 -9.41 1.17 -2.63
CA GLY A 346 -10.32 0.04 -2.42
C GLY A 346 -11.78 0.44 -2.60
N HIS A 347 -12.17 1.64 -2.13
CA HIS A 347 -13.48 2.22 -2.41
C HIS A 347 -13.68 2.49 -3.90
N ASN A 348 -12.73 3.13 -4.57
CA ASN A 348 -12.81 3.36 -6.01
C ASN A 348 -13.00 2.05 -6.79
N MET A 349 -12.47 0.94 -6.27
CA MET A 349 -12.59 -0.41 -6.84
C MET A 349 -13.78 -1.21 -6.28
N GLY A 350 -14.73 -0.55 -5.64
CA GLY A 350 -16.05 -1.09 -5.32
C GLY A 350 -16.23 -1.71 -3.94
N SER A 351 -15.23 -1.66 -3.06
CA SER A 351 -15.38 -2.19 -1.71
C SER A 351 -16.01 -1.16 -0.77
N PRO A 352 -17.13 -1.45 -0.08
CA PRO A 352 -17.53 -0.72 1.12
C PRO A 352 -16.64 -1.12 2.31
N HIS A 353 -16.84 -0.46 3.46
CA HIS A 353 -16.17 -0.81 4.71
C HIS A 353 -16.58 -2.22 5.18
N THR A 354 -15.71 -2.87 5.95
CA THR A 354 -15.99 -4.19 6.55
C THR A 354 -17.14 -4.16 7.55
N HIS A 355 -17.39 -3.01 8.19
CA HIS A 355 -18.48 -2.81 9.15
C HIS A 355 -19.81 -2.37 8.51
N ALA A 356 -19.87 -2.21 7.19
CA ALA A 356 -21.11 -1.97 6.45
C ALA A 356 -22.01 -3.22 6.44
N CYS A 357 -23.33 -3.01 6.45
CA CYS A 357 -24.32 -4.09 6.28
C CYS A 357 -24.41 -4.53 4.80
N ALA A 358 -23.33 -5.04 4.25
CA ALA A 358 -23.21 -5.37 2.82
C ALA A 358 -22.60 -6.75 2.54
N TRP A 359 -22.29 -7.51 3.58
CA TRP A 359 -21.46 -8.69 3.49
C TRP A 359 -22.20 -10.00 3.84
N ASN A 360 -21.47 -11.12 3.82
CA ASN A 360 -21.89 -12.46 4.23
C ASN A 360 -23.11 -13.03 3.46
N GLY A 361 -23.50 -12.39 2.35
CA GLY A 361 -24.67 -12.81 1.56
C GLY A 361 -26.02 -12.56 2.23
N ASN A 362 -26.03 -12.02 3.44
CA ASN A 362 -27.23 -11.74 4.24
C ASN A 362 -27.28 -10.29 4.76
N ASN A 363 -26.47 -9.39 4.19
CA ASN A 363 -26.39 -7.97 4.55
C ASN A 363 -25.99 -7.73 6.02
N THR A 364 -25.01 -8.50 6.50
CA THR A 364 -24.36 -8.27 7.78
C THR A 364 -22.94 -7.72 7.59
N GLN A 365 -22.30 -7.33 8.67
CA GLN A 365 -20.92 -6.85 8.70
C GLN A 365 -19.91 -8.02 8.76
N ILE A 366 -18.64 -7.73 8.39
CA ILE A 366 -17.50 -8.64 8.60
C ILE A 366 -16.89 -8.42 9.98
N ASP A 367 -16.73 -7.16 10.38
CA ASP A 367 -16.31 -6.74 11.71
C ASP A 367 -17.10 -5.51 12.16
N ASP A 368 -16.99 -5.18 13.46
CA ASP A 368 -17.69 -4.04 14.06
C ASP A 368 -16.73 -2.92 14.51
N CYS A 369 -15.48 -2.92 14.07
CA CYS A 369 -14.52 -1.91 14.52
C CYS A 369 -15.04 -0.48 14.30
N GLY A 370 -15.51 -0.15 13.10
CA GLY A 370 -16.06 1.17 12.79
C GLY A 370 -17.37 1.46 13.54
N ASN A 371 -18.25 0.48 13.64
CA ASN A 371 -19.52 0.61 14.33
C ASN A 371 -19.31 0.87 15.84
N GLN A 372 -18.41 0.13 16.47
CA GLN A 372 -18.07 0.30 17.87
C GLN A 372 -17.41 1.66 18.15
N TRP A 373 -16.46 2.06 17.28
CA TRP A 373 -15.82 3.36 17.39
C TRP A 373 -16.83 4.50 17.28
N ALA A 374 -17.70 4.47 16.27
CA ALA A 374 -18.74 5.50 16.07
C ALA A 374 -19.69 5.59 17.28
N ALA A 375 -20.18 4.45 17.77
CA ALA A 375 -21.05 4.40 18.94
C ALA A 375 -20.38 4.97 20.20
N ASN A 376 -19.10 4.66 20.41
CA ASN A 376 -18.34 5.16 21.56
C ASN A 376 -18.01 6.67 21.46
N ASN A 377 -18.03 7.24 20.26
CA ASN A 377 -17.76 8.65 20.01
C ASN A 377 -19.04 9.48 19.72
N GLY A 378 -20.22 8.93 20.00
CA GLY A 378 -21.51 9.63 19.86
C GLY A 378 -21.93 9.86 18.41
N SER A 379 -21.40 9.10 17.46
CA SER A 379 -21.76 9.13 16.05
C SER A 379 -22.67 7.97 15.69
N THR A 380 -23.44 8.09 14.62
CA THR A 380 -24.25 6.99 14.12
C THR A 380 -23.36 6.02 13.35
N PRO A 381 -23.33 4.72 13.73
CA PRO A 381 -22.59 3.72 12.97
C PRO A 381 -23.09 3.56 11.54
N GLU A 382 -22.19 3.39 10.56
CA GLU A 382 -22.55 3.07 9.17
C GLU A 382 -23.38 1.79 9.10
N GLY A 383 -22.96 0.77 9.83
CA GLY A 383 -23.62 -0.52 9.94
C GLY A 383 -24.72 -0.59 10.99
N ALA A 384 -25.36 0.52 11.38
CA ALA A 384 -26.34 0.56 12.47
C ALA A 384 -27.46 -0.48 12.35
N ALA A 385 -27.85 -0.83 11.12
CA ALA A 385 -28.91 -1.82 10.88
C ALA A 385 -28.52 -3.27 11.22
N CYS A 386 -27.23 -3.60 11.22
CA CYS A 386 -26.71 -4.95 11.51
C CYS A 386 -25.82 -5.00 12.76
N TYR A 387 -25.46 -3.87 13.34
CA TYR A 387 -24.59 -3.77 14.52
C TYR A 387 -25.28 -4.19 15.80
N ASN A 388 -24.65 -5.09 16.54
CA ASN A 388 -25.09 -5.46 17.89
C ASN A 388 -24.08 -4.99 18.96
N PRO A 389 -24.37 -3.88 19.69
CA PRO A 389 -23.43 -3.34 20.66
C PRO A 389 -23.20 -4.25 21.88
N ASN A 390 -24.07 -5.24 22.13
CA ASN A 390 -23.91 -6.20 23.24
C ASN A 390 -23.02 -7.40 22.87
N ALA A 391 -22.73 -7.61 21.59
CA ALA A 391 -21.88 -8.69 21.10
C ALA A 391 -21.15 -8.25 19.81
N PRO A 392 -20.27 -7.24 19.89
CA PRO A 392 -19.56 -6.73 18.72
C PRO A 392 -18.55 -7.74 18.18
N ILE A 393 -18.42 -7.82 16.87
CA ILE A 393 -17.46 -8.68 16.19
C ILE A 393 -16.13 -7.90 16.05
N ILE A 394 -15.19 -8.14 16.94
CA ILE A 394 -13.87 -7.50 16.92
C ILE A 394 -12.82 -8.56 16.58
N PRO A 395 -12.10 -8.44 15.45
CA PRO A 395 -11.05 -9.39 15.08
C PRO A 395 -9.78 -9.19 15.91
N ALA A 396 -8.88 -10.17 15.90
CA ALA A 396 -7.55 -10.04 16.52
C ALA A 396 -6.69 -8.96 15.86
N SER A 397 -6.87 -8.75 14.54
CA SER A 397 -6.31 -7.64 13.76
C SER A 397 -7.18 -7.37 12.54
N GLY A 398 -7.27 -6.10 12.12
CA GLY A 398 -8.09 -5.66 11.01
C GLY A 398 -7.49 -5.92 9.64
N THR A 399 -8.31 -5.68 8.63
CA THR A 399 -7.96 -5.66 7.20
C THR A 399 -8.00 -4.23 6.68
N ILE A 400 -7.52 -4.00 5.45
CA ILE A 400 -7.37 -2.65 4.88
C ILE A 400 -8.71 -1.87 4.85
N MET A 401 -9.84 -2.54 4.59
CA MET A 401 -11.15 -1.87 4.53
C MET A 401 -11.84 -1.76 5.89
N SER A 402 -11.15 -2.05 7.00
CA SER A 402 -11.70 -1.94 8.35
C SER A 402 -11.25 -0.65 9.06
N TYR A 403 -11.96 -0.30 10.12
CA TYR A 403 -11.58 0.80 11.03
C TYR A 403 -10.90 0.27 12.31
N CYS A 404 -10.33 -0.93 12.25
CA CYS A 404 -9.74 -1.55 13.43
C CYS A 404 -8.51 -0.82 13.97
N HIS A 405 -7.90 0.09 13.19
CA HIS A 405 -6.87 1.00 13.70
C HIS A 405 -7.40 1.98 14.77
N LEU A 406 -8.72 2.21 14.81
CA LEU A 406 -9.38 3.06 15.82
C LEU A 406 -9.70 2.29 17.12
N ILE A 407 -9.51 0.97 17.13
CA ILE A 407 -9.77 0.12 18.29
C ILE A 407 -8.46 -0.22 18.99
N GLY A 408 -8.32 0.18 20.24
CA GLY A 408 -7.09 -0.08 21.01
C GLY A 408 -6.73 -1.56 21.07
N GLY A 409 -5.49 -1.88 20.71
CA GLY A 409 -4.96 -3.25 20.74
C GLY A 409 -5.31 -4.11 19.52
N VAL A 410 -6.09 -3.62 18.56
CA VAL A 410 -6.44 -4.36 17.33
C VAL A 410 -5.53 -3.96 16.16
N GLY A 411 -5.65 -2.74 15.63
CA GLY A 411 -4.85 -2.26 14.52
C GLY A 411 -5.18 -2.92 13.17
N ILE A 412 -4.48 -2.49 12.11
CA ILE A 412 -4.53 -3.10 10.78
C ILE A 412 -3.26 -3.91 10.56
N ASN A 413 -3.41 -5.13 10.06
CA ASN A 413 -2.27 -5.95 9.67
C ASN A 413 -2.26 -6.10 8.14
N PHE A 414 -1.23 -5.57 7.48
CA PHE A 414 -1.10 -5.64 6.01
C PHE A 414 -0.97 -7.07 5.50
N ASN A 415 -0.54 -7.99 6.36
CA ASN A 415 -0.57 -9.39 6.02
C ASN A 415 -2.00 -9.95 5.87
N ASN A 416 -3.01 -9.33 6.46
CA ASN A 416 -4.40 -9.69 6.20
C ASN A 416 -4.92 -9.18 4.85
N GLY A 417 -4.24 -8.18 4.24
CA GLY A 417 -4.65 -7.53 3.00
C GLY A 417 -6.06 -6.94 3.11
N PHE A 418 -6.84 -7.07 2.07
CA PHE A 418 -8.25 -6.66 2.05
C PHE A 418 -9.19 -7.65 2.76
N GLY A 419 -8.72 -8.88 3.02
CA GLY A 419 -9.56 -9.98 3.48
C GLY A 419 -10.37 -10.61 2.34
N PRO A 420 -11.05 -11.76 2.61
CA PRO A 420 -11.68 -12.53 1.53
C PRO A 420 -12.74 -11.76 0.75
N GLN A 421 -13.77 -11.22 1.41
CA GLN A 421 -14.92 -10.63 0.73
C GLN A 421 -14.62 -9.26 0.10
N PRO A 422 -13.96 -8.29 0.77
CA PRO A 422 -13.51 -7.06 0.12
C PRO A 422 -12.53 -7.32 -1.03
N GLY A 423 -11.58 -8.24 -0.85
CA GLY A 423 -10.64 -8.64 -1.90
C GLY A 423 -11.34 -9.27 -3.11
N ASP A 424 -12.32 -10.18 -2.90
CA ASP A 424 -13.12 -10.76 -3.98
C ASP A 424 -13.84 -9.67 -4.77
N ARG A 425 -14.45 -8.70 -4.07
CA ARG A 425 -15.18 -7.60 -4.71
C ARG A 425 -14.27 -6.70 -5.53
N ILE A 426 -13.10 -6.35 -5.01
CA ILE A 426 -12.10 -5.53 -5.72
C ILE A 426 -11.57 -6.29 -6.95
N ARG A 427 -11.25 -7.57 -6.83
CA ARG A 427 -10.82 -8.42 -7.95
C ARG A 427 -11.90 -8.57 -9.01
N ASP A 428 -13.16 -8.79 -8.60
CA ASP A 428 -14.30 -8.88 -9.52
C ASP A 428 -14.46 -7.57 -10.30
N ARG A 429 -14.41 -6.42 -9.62
CA ARG A 429 -14.49 -5.11 -10.26
C ARG A 429 -13.34 -4.85 -11.24
N TYR A 430 -12.12 -5.21 -10.85
CA TYR A 430 -10.96 -5.13 -11.71
C TYR A 430 -11.07 -6.02 -12.95
N ASN A 431 -11.46 -7.30 -12.78
CA ASN A 431 -11.56 -8.26 -13.86
C ASN A 431 -12.65 -7.90 -14.88
N ASN A 432 -13.70 -7.22 -14.44
CA ASN A 432 -14.82 -6.77 -15.28
C ASN A 432 -14.66 -5.31 -15.78
N ALA A 433 -13.55 -4.64 -15.49
CA ALA A 433 -13.32 -3.26 -15.87
C ALA A 433 -13.08 -3.11 -17.38
N SER A 434 -13.93 -2.34 -18.06
CA SER A 434 -13.83 -2.11 -19.52
C SER A 434 -12.70 -1.17 -19.93
N CYS A 435 -12.16 -0.39 -19.00
CA CYS A 435 -11.15 0.64 -19.24
C CYS A 435 -9.71 0.19 -18.96
N ASN A 436 -9.49 -1.00 -18.45
CA ASN A 436 -8.17 -1.53 -18.18
C ASN A 436 -7.47 -1.90 -19.51
N THR A 437 -6.77 -0.95 -20.11
CA THR A 437 -6.10 -1.11 -21.41
C THR A 437 -4.59 -0.85 -21.37
N GLY A 438 -4.04 -0.50 -20.21
CA GLY A 438 -2.61 -0.26 -20.02
C GLY A 438 -1.84 -1.57 -19.77
N THR A 439 -0.57 -1.60 -20.10
CA THR A 439 0.34 -2.69 -19.76
C THR A 439 1.26 -2.21 -18.65
N CYS A 440 1.10 -2.73 -17.41
CA CYS A 440 2.23 -2.75 -16.51
C CYS A 440 3.23 -3.74 -17.12
N SER A 441 4.17 -3.26 -17.91
CA SER A 441 5.23 -4.12 -18.42
C SER A 441 6.00 -4.67 -17.23
N PRO A 442 6.04 -6.01 -17.01
CA PRO A 442 7.03 -6.55 -16.10
C PRO A 442 8.41 -6.11 -16.62
N PRO A 443 9.39 -5.84 -15.74
CA PRO A 443 10.73 -5.57 -16.19
C PRO A 443 11.12 -6.71 -17.14
N ALA A 444 11.45 -6.37 -18.37
CA ALA A 444 12.07 -7.33 -19.26
C ALA A 444 13.31 -7.83 -18.52
N CYS A 445 13.35 -9.12 -18.17
CA CYS A 445 14.59 -9.78 -17.83
C CYS A 445 15.43 -9.73 -19.11
N THR A 446 16.12 -8.63 -19.35
CA THR A 446 17.19 -8.59 -20.31
C THR A 446 18.25 -9.52 -19.75
N SER A 447 18.28 -10.74 -20.27
CA SER A 447 19.43 -11.61 -20.14
C SER A 447 20.63 -10.78 -20.61
N ILE A 448 21.45 -10.33 -19.67
CA ILE A 448 22.75 -9.72 -19.98
C ILE A 448 23.55 -10.87 -20.57
N THR A 449 23.62 -10.91 -21.89
CA THR A 449 24.57 -11.76 -22.58
C THR A 449 25.95 -11.15 -22.30
N LEU A 450 26.66 -11.73 -21.33
CA LEU A 450 28.06 -11.38 -21.12
C LEU A 450 28.80 -11.61 -22.42
N PRO A 451 29.58 -10.64 -22.93
CA PRO A 451 30.44 -10.88 -24.08
C PRO A 451 31.40 -12.00 -23.73
N ALA A 452 31.56 -12.94 -24.67
CA ALA A 452 32.50 -14.02 -24.52
C ALA A 452 33.90 -13.47 -24.21
N PRO A 453 34.68 -14.05 -23.31
CA PRO A 453 36.03 -13.60 -23.04
C PRO A 453 36.85 -13.70 -24.33
N ASN A 454 37.43 -12.57 -24.73
CA ASN A 454 38.36 -12.55 -25.84
C ASN A 454 39.52 -13.50 -25.55
N ALA A 455 39.60 -14.58 -26.30
CA ALA A 455 40.80 -15.39 -26.36
C ALA A 455 41.90 -14.57 -27.02
N THR A 456 42.77 -13.97 -26.22
CA THR A 456 44.05 -13.43 -26.72
C THR A 456 45.05 -14.56 -26.76
N ASN A 457 45.60 -14.82 -27.97
CA ASN A 457 46.76 -15.62 -28.22
C ASN A 457 48.00 -15.10 -27.45
#